data_82ae5041f71d147a250bb5edbbc47f60
#
_entry.id   82ae5041f71d147a250bb5edbbc47f60
#
_cell.length_a   1.000
_cell.length_b   1.000
_cell.length_c   1.000
_cell.angle_alpha   90.00
_cell.angle_beta   90.00
_cell.angle_gamma   90.00
#
_symmetry.space_group_name_H-M   'P 1'
#
loop_
_entity.id
_entity.type
_entity.pdbx_description
1 polymer ?
#
loop_
_entity_poly.entity_id
_entity_poly.type
_entity_poly.pdbx_seq_one_letter_code
_entity_poly.pdbx_strand_id
1 'polypeptide(L)'
;MALGLGFRGQFDRGEAEKVILRAFDAGINLIDCANVYGFMDDRANIGSSEEVLGQALKGRRDDVVITSKVHSPIGPGTNDRGTSRYHIMREVERSLGRLQTDRIDVYIIHGIDETNSFEEQFRTLETLIQQGKIRYVGVSNYQAWQVMQALRVQERLNAQPLILVQNPYSLM
;
A
#
# COMPACT_ATOMS: atom_id res chain seq x y z
N MET A 1 3.38 12.40 -1.21
CA MET A 1 2.16 12.75 -1.98
C MET A 1 1.27 11.53 -2.01
N ALA A 2 -0.01 11.69 -1.68
CA ALA A 2 -0.98 10.60 -1.78
C ALA A 2 -1.62 10.62 -3.18
N LEU A 3 -1.53 9.52 -3.90
CA LEU A 3 -2.14 9.34 -5.22
C LEU A 3 -3.52 8.67 -5.07
N GLY A 4 -4.36 9.25 -4.22
CA GLY A 4 -5.79 8.94 -4.20
C GLY A 4 -6.46 9.68 -5.36
N LEU A 5 -6.58 9.03 -6.50
CA LEU A 5 -7.07 9.65 -7.73
C LEU A 5 -8.61 9.68 -7.75
N GLY A 6 -9.20 10.27 -6.75
CA GLY A 6 -10.66 10.38 -6.61
C GLY A 6 -11.20 11.79 -6.71
N PHE A 7 -10.66 12.64 -7.59
CA PHE A 7 -11.24 13.97 -7.82
C PHE A 7 -12.26 13.95 -8.95
N ARG A 8 -13.37 14.64 -8.73
CA ARG A 8 -14.47 14.85 -9.69
C ARG A 8 -13.93 15.45 -10.98
N GLY A 9 -13.78 14.65 -12.02
CA GLY A 9 -13.34 15.08 -13.35
C GLY A 9 -12.88 13.89 -14.19
N GLN A 10 -12.84 14.07 -15.50
CA GLN A 10 -12.20 13.10 -16.37
C GLN A 10 -10.70 13.07 -16.03
N PHE A 11 -10.24 11.91 -15.55
CA PHE A 11 -8.83 11.73 -15.25
C PHE A 11 -8.12 11.26 -16.52
N ASP A 12 -7.13 12.02 -16.91
CA ASP A 12 -6.16 11.61 -17.93
C ASP A 12 -4.93 11.01 -17.24
N ARG A 13 -4.60 9.76 -17.59
CA ARG A 13 -3.40 9.07 -17.08
C ARG A 13 -2.13 9.86 -17.39
N GLY A 14 -2.06 10.52 -18.55
CA GLY A 14 -0.93 11.35 -18.94
C GLY A 14 -0.80 12.61 -18.08
N GLU A 15 -1.90 13.23 -17.70
CA GLU A 15 -1.87 14.39 -16.78
C GLU A 15 -1.43 13.96 -15.37
N ALA A 16 -1.87 12.79 -14.89
CA ALA A 16 -1.41 12.26 -13.60
C ALA A 16 0.08 11.97 -13.60
N GLU A 17 0.59 11.35 -14.65
CA GLU A 17 2.02 11.11 -14.80
C GLU A 17 2.82 12.42 -14.77
N LYS A 18 2.38 13.46 -15.48
CA LYS A 18 3.01 14.79 -15.44
C LYS A 18 3.04 15.38 -14.03
N VAL A 19 1.94 15.24 -13.27
CA VAL A 19 1.88 15.71 -11.87
C VAL A 19 2.89 14.96 -11.00
N ILE A 20 3.02 13.64 -11.16
CA ILE A 20 3.99 12.83 -10.42
C ILE A 20 5.42 13.27 -10.76
N LEU A 21 5.73 13.38 -12.05
CA LEU A 21 7.06 13.81 -12.51
C LEU A 21 7.39 15.21 -11.98
N ARG A 22 6.43 16.14 -12.02
CA ARG A 22 6.62 17.47 -11.45
C ARG A 22 6.85 17.45 -9.94
N ALA A 23 6.19 16.54 -9.21
CA ALA A 23 6.42 16.35 -7.79
C ALA A 23 7.84 15.85 -7.51
N PHE A 24 8.34 14.91 -8.30
CA PHE A 24 9.73 14.44 -8.20
C PHE A 24 10.74 15.57 -8.46
N ASP A 25 10.52 16.36 -9.50
CA ASP A 25 11.37 17.51 -9.82
C ASP A 25 11.35 18.60 -8.75
N ALA A 26 10.27 18.67 -7.95
CA ALA A 26 10.15 19.55 -6.79
C ALA A 26 10.74 18.95 -5.49
N GLY A 27 11.36 17.76 -5.55
CA GLY A 27 11.99 17.09 -4.41
C GLY A 27 11.06 16.25 -3.55
N ILE A 28 9.81 16.00 -3.97
CA ILE A 28 8.94 15.04 -3.30
C ILE A 28 9.40 13.63 -3.66
N ASN A 29 9.85 12.88 -2.67
CA ASN A 29 10.38 11.53 -2.86
C ASN A 29 9.61 10.42 -2.13
N LEU A 30 8.54 10.74 -1.39
CA LEU A 30 7.65 9.74 -0.79
C LEU A 30 6.29 9.78 -1.49
N ILE A 31 5.92 8.67 -2.10
CA ILE A 31 4.67 8.51 -2.84
C ILE A 31 3.81 7.44 -2.18
N ASP A 32 2.58 7.80 -1.88
CA ASP A 32 1.60 6.92 -1.25
C ASP A 32 0.54 6.46 -2.25
N CYS A 33 0.44 5.16 -2.45
CA CYS A 33 -0.59 4.51 -3.26
C CYS A 33 -1.24 3.34 -2.49
N ALA A 34 -2.11 2.60 -3.15
CA ALA A 34 -2.72 1.38 -2.64
C ALA A 34 -3.23 0.52 -3.80
N ASN A 35 -3.32 -0.79 -3.59
CA ASN A 35 -3.85 -1.73 -4.58
C ASN A 35 -5.29 -1.40 -5.01
N VAL A 36 -6.08 -0.76 -4.13
CA VAL A 36 -7.47 -0.39 -4.37
C VAL A 36 -7.63 0.99 -5.00
N TYR A 37 -6.60 1.84 -4.98
CA TYR A 37 -6.72 3.19 -5.52
C TYR A 37 -6.84 3.17 -7.04
N GLY A 38 -7.90 3.77 -7.50
CA GLY A 38 -8.25 3.89 -8.90
C GLY A 38 -9.20 5.06 -9.14
N PHE A 39 -9.80 5.10 -10.32
CA PHE A 39 -10.74 6.14 -10.68
C PHE A 39 -12.10 5.90 -10.04
N MET A 40 -12.60 6.91 -9.30
CA MET A 40 -14.01 7.16 -9.05
C MET A 40 -14.88 5.89 -8.93
N ASP A 41 -14.89 5.21 -7.80
CA ASP A 41 -15.80 4.09 -7.48
C ASP A 41 -15.99 3.00 -8.56
N ASP A 42 -15.28 3.12 -9.69
CA ASP A 42 -15.32 2.14 -10.76
C ASP A 42 -14.29 1.03 -10.49
N ARG A 43 -14.81 -0.15 -10.15
CA ARG A 43 -14.00 -1.34 -9.93
C ARG A 43 -13.12 -1.74 -11.13
N ALA A 44 -13.47 -1.30 -12.34
CA ALA A 44 -12.67 -1.53 -13.54
C ALA A 44 -11.31 -0.81 -13.50
N ASN A 45 -11.18 0.22 -12.65
CA ASN A 45 -9.98 1.05 -12.52
C ASN A 45 -9.18 0.78 -11.24
N ILE A 46 -9.51 -0.25 -10.47
CA ILE A 46 -8.73 -0.66 -9.29
C ILE A 46 -7.29 -0.93 -9.70
N GLY A 47 -6.35 -0.32 -8.95
CA GLY A 47 -4.91 -0.45 -9.19
C GLY A 47 -4.32 0.57 -10.16
N SER A 48 -5.14 1.41 -10.81
CA SER A 48 -4.63 2.40 -11.78
C SER A 48 -3.66 3.42 -11.16
N SER A 49 -3.78 3.72 -9.87
CA SER A 49 -2.81 4.54 -9.13
C SER A 49 -1.40 3.92 -9.16
N GLU A 50 -1.29 2.62 -8.94
CA GLU A 50 -0.02 1.91 -9.01
C GLU A 50 0.50 1.81 -10.44
N GLU A 51 -0.38 1.62 -11.44
CA GLU A 51 0.01 1.58 -12.86
C GLU A 51 0.61 2.90 -13.34
N VAL A 52 -0.05 4.01 -13.03
CA VAL A 52 0.44 5.35 -13.40
C VAL A 52 1.76 5.66 -12.69
N LEU A 53 1.86 5.33 -11.41
CA LEU A 53 3.11 5.48 -10.67
C LEU A 53 4.22 4.62 -11.30
N GLY A 54 3.94 3.37 -11.65
CA GLY A 54 4.90 2.48 -12.28
C GLY A 54 5.48 3.03 -13.60
N GLN A 55 4.68 3.73 -14.39
CA GLN A 55 5.17 4.42 -15.60
C GLN A 55 6.10 5.58 -15.23
N ALA A 56 5.70 6.41 -14.25
CA ALA A 56 6.50 7.58 -13.82
C ALA A 56 7.83 7.19 -13.14
N LEU A 57 7.93 5.97 -12.63
CA LEU A 57 9.14 5.47 -11.94
C LEU A 57 10.27 5.04 -12.87
N LYS A 58 10.03 4.95 -14.17
CA LYS A 58 11.05 4.48 -15.14
C LYS A 58 12.34 5.30 -15.03
N GLY A 59 13.43 4.63 -14.66
CA GLY A 59 14.74 5.25 -14.45
C GLY A 59 14.89 6.06 -13.15
N ARG A 60 13.88 6.07 -12.26
CA ARG A 60 13.88 6.86 -11.02
C ARG A 60 13.52 6.04 -9.77
N ARG A 61 13.41 4.71 -9.89
CA ARG A 61 12.93 3.85 -8.78
C ARG A 61 13.74 4.01 -7.50
N ASP A 62 15.03 4.19 -7.60
CA ASP A 62 15.92 4.29 -6.45
C ASP A 62 15.91 5.67 -5.78
N ASP A 63 15.33 6.67 -6.44
CA ASP A 63 15.25 8.04 -5.92
C ASP A 63 14.00 8.26 -5.04
N VAL A 64 13.07 7.28 -4.99
CA VAL A 64 11.78 7.44 -4.33
C VAL A 64 11.49 6.32 -3.34
N VAL A 65 10.73 6.67 -2.31
CA VAL A 65 10.13 5.76 -1.33
C VAL A 65 8.67 5.54 -1.71
N ILE A 66 8.29 4.29 -1.93
CA ILE A 66 6.93 3.91 -2.30
C ILE A 66 6.23 3.27 -1.11
N THR A 67 5.04 3.75 -0.79
CA THR A 67 4.11 3.02 0.06
C THR A 67 2.98 2.47 -0.79
N SER A 68 2.58 1.21 -0.53
CA SER A 68 1.35 0.64 -1.07
C SER A 68 0.63 -0.17 0.00
N LYS A 69 -0.63 -0.52 -0.25
CA LYS A 69 -1.52 -1.02 0.79
C LYS A 69 -2.34 -2.21 0.31
N VAL A 70 -2.74 -3.07 1.29
CA VAL A 70 -3.60 -4.23 1.08
C VAL A 70 -4.65 -4.31 2.19
N HIS A 71 -5.84 -4.76 1.90
CA HIS A 71 -6.96 -5.08 2.79
C HIS A 71 -8.30 -4.89 2.08
N SER A 72 -8.51 -3.73 1.45
CA SER A 72 -9.80 -3.34 0.87
C SER A 72 -10.22 -4.31 -0.25
N PRO A 73 -11.53 -4.51 -0.45
CA PRO A 73 -12.02 -5.37 -1.53
C PRO A 73 -11.57 -4.88 -2.91
N ILE A 74 -10.93 -5.78 -3.67
CA ILE A 74 -10.45 -5.51 -5.04
C ILE A 74 -11.24 -6.31 -6.09
N GLY A 75 -12.20 -7.10 -5.65
CA GLY A 75 -13.06 -7.93 -6.49
C GLY A 75 -14.27 -8.46 -5.71
N PRO A 76 -15.17 -9.22 -6.38
CA PRO A 76 -16.37 -9.76 -5.77
C PRO A 76 -16.15 -11.05 -4.97
N GLY A 77 -15.00 -11.71 -5.14
CA GLY A 77 -14.72 -12.99 -4.52
C GLY A 77 -14.42 -12.88 -3.03
N THR A 78 -14.70 -13.95 -2.29
CA THR A 78 -14.43 -14.04 -0.85
C THR A 78 -12.94 -13.78 -0.53
N ASN A 79 -12.06 -14.24 -1.40
CA ASN A 79 -10.62 -14.09 -1.24
C ASN A 79 -10.05 -12.79 -1.83
N ASP A 80 -10.90 -11.88 -2.27
CA ASP A 80 -10.48 -10.62 -2.89
C ASP A 80 -10.42 -9.45 -1.89
N ARG A 81 -10.24 -9.76 -0.61
CA ARG A 81 -10.18 -8.76 0.48
C ARG A 81 -9.52 -9.32 1.73
N GLY A 82 -9.26 -8.43 2.68
CA GLY A 82 -8.78 -8.76 4.02
C GLY A 82 -7.27 -8.93 4.09
N THR A 83 -6.82 -9.62 5.13
CA THR A 83 -5.41 -9.76 5.47
C THR A 83 -4.99 -11.22 5.64
N SER A 84 -5.72 -12.16 5.05
CA SER A 84 -5.29 -13.55 5.00
C SER A 84 -3.94 -13.66 4.27
N ARG A 85 -3.13 -14.65 4.65
CA ARG A 85 -1.86 -14.93 3.97
C ARG A 85 -2.05 -15.08 2.46
N TYR A 86 -3.11 -15.77 2.04
CA TYR A 86 -3.41 -15.95 0.63
C TYR A 86 -3.59 -14.61 -0.10
N HIS A 87 -4.40 -13.71 0.47
CA HIS A 87 -4.68 -12.40 -0.15
C HIS A 87 -3.45 -11.49 -0.15
N ILE A 88 -2.74 -11.37 0.97
CA ILE A 88 -1.54 -10.54 1.07
C ILE A 88 -0.48 -10.98 0.05
N MET A 89 -0.17 -12.28 -0.01
CA MET A 89 0.86 -12.81 -0.91
C MET A 89 0.49 -12.59 -2.38
N ARG A 90 -0.78 -12.76 -2.74
CA ARG A 90 -1.26 -12.53 -4.10
C ARG A 90 -1.24 -11.05 -4.48
N GLU A 91 -1.67 -10.18 -3.58
CA GLU A 91 -1.79 -8.75 -3.88
C GLU A 91 -0.44 -8.05 -3.95
N VAL A 92 0.54 -8.45 -3.16
CA VAL A 92 1.89 -7.88 -3.30
C VAL A 92 2.47 -8.13 -4.69
N GLU A 93 2.30 -9.34 -5.25
CA GLU A 93 2.76 -9.65 -6.61
C GLU A 93 2.06 -8.78 -7.66
N ARG A 94 0.75 -8.60 -7.51
CA ARG A 94 -0.03 -7.74 -8.41
C ARG A 94 0.39 -6.28 -8.31
N SER A 95 0.63 -5.78 -7.09
CA SER A 95 1.12 -4.42 -6.85
C SER A 95 2.51 -4.22 -7.45
N LEU A 96 3.44 -5.16 -7.26
CA LEU A 96 4.78 -5.11 -7.87
C LEU A 96 4.70 -5.09 -9.39
N GLY A 97 3.81 -5.89 -9.98
CA GLY A 97 3.57 -5.90 -11.43
C GLY A 97 3.03 -4.57 -11.96
N ARG A 98 2.05 -3.95 -11.27
CA ARG A 98 1.51 -2.63 -11.64
C ARG A 98 2.53 -1.51 -11.46
N LEU A 99 3.28 -1.53 -10.36
CA LEU A 99 4.35 -0.59 -10.05
C LEU A 99 5.60 -0.77 -10.93
N GLN A 100 5.71 -1.87 -11.66
CA GLN A 100 6.86 -2.22 -12.51
C GLN A 100 8.19 -2.18 -11.72
N THR A 101 8.17 -2.70 -10.50
CA THR A 101 9.31 -2.73 -9.58
C THR A 101 9.41 -4.08 -8.87
N ASP A 102 10.59 -4.37 -8.36
CA ASP A 102 10.87 -5.59 -7.59
C ASP A 102 10.55 -5.46 -6.10
N ARG A 103 10.29 -4.22 -5.61
CA ARG A 103 10.09 -3.95 -4.19
C ARG A 103 9.11 -2.80 -3.92
N ILE A 104 8.42 -2.88 -2.78
CA ILE A 104 7.69 -1.79 -2.14
C ILE A 104 8.45 -1.41 -0.86
N ASP A 105 8.69 -0.12 -0.63
CA ASP A 105 9.49 0.30 0.52
C ASP A 105 8.70 0.16 1.83
N VAL A 106 7.43 0.58 1.89
CA VAL A 106 6.57 0.36 3.04
C VAL A 106 5.25 -0.28 2.60
N TYR A 107 4.98 -1.50 3.04
CA TYR A 107 3.72 -2.16 2.74
C TYR A 107 2.77 -2.03 3.93
N ILE A 108 1.57 -1.52 3.69
CA ILE A 108 0.66 -1.07 4.72
C ILE A 108 -0.59 -1.95 4.75
N ILE A 109 -0.94 -2.45 5.94
CA ILE A 109 -2.28 -3.01 6.17
C ILE A 109 -3.27 -1.84 6.24
N HIS A 110 -4.19 -1.76 5.27
CA HIS A 110 -5.04 -0.57 5.02
C HIS A 110 -6.17 -0.40 6.04
N GLY A 111 -6.46 -1.43 6.82
CA GLY A 111 -7.49 -1.41 7.85
C GLY A 111 -7.47 -2.68 8.70
N ILE A 112 -8.24 -2.66 9.78
CA ILE A 112 -8.41 -3.83 10.65
C ILE A 112 -9.19 -4.93 9.92
N ASP A 113 -8.70 -6.15 10.04
CA ASP A 113 -9.40 -7.36 9.65
C ASP A 113 -9.61 -8.24 10.89
N GLU A 114 -10.84 -8.28 11.37
CA GLU A 114 -11.20 -9.04 12.56
C GLU A 114 -11.25 -10.56 12.31
N THR A 115 -11.19 -10.98 11.06
CA THR A 115 -11.26 -12.39 10.67
C THR A 115 -9.89 -13.08 10.66
N ASN A 116 -8.80 -12.31 10.67
CA ASN A 116 -7.44 -12.81 10.64
C ASN A 116 -6.63 -12.30 11.83
N SER A 117 -5.86 -13.18 12.45
CA SER A 117 -5.02 -12.81 13.58
C SER A 117 -3.85 -11.91 13.16
N PHE A 118 -3.42 -11.02 14.05
CA PHE A 118 -2.18 -10.27 13.85
C PHE A 118 -0.95 -11.18 13.67
N GLU A 119 -0.94 -12.35 14.29
CA GLU A 119 0.14 -13.31 14.10
C GLU A 119 0.26 -13.79 12.66
N GLU A 120 -0.84 -14.17 12.02
CA GLU A 120 -0.84 -14.58 10.61
C GLU A 120 -0.42 -13.42 9.70
N GLN A 121 -0.96 -12.23 9.95
CA GLN A 121 -0.61 -11.04 9.20
C GLN A 121 0.90 -10.75 9.26
N PHE A 122 1.47 -10.65 10.47
CA PHE A 122 2.88 -10.28 10.62
C PHE A 122 3.86 -11.39 10.22
N ARG A 123 3.52 -12.67 10.39
CA ARG A 123 4.31 -13.76 9.81
C ARG A 123 4.33 -13.71 8.29
N THR A 124 3.22 -13.30 7.69
CA THR A 124 3.12 -13.14 6.23
C THR A 124 3.98 -11.97 5.75
N LEU A 125 3.88 -10.82 6.41
CA LEU A 125 4.68 -9.64 6.07
C LEU A 125 6.18 -9.91 6.27
N GLU A 126 6.57 -10.61 7.34
CA GLU A 126 7.95 -11.03 7.56
C GLU A 126 8.46 -11.92 6.43
N THR A 127 7.64 -12.84 5.94
CA THR A 127 7.98 -13.66 4.75
C THR A 127 8.28 -12.77 3.53
N LEU A 128 7.49 -11.71 3.31
CA LEU A 128 7.70 -10.76 2.19
C LEU A 128 8.97 -9.92 2.36
N ILE A 129 9.32 -9.55 3.61
CA ILE A 129 10.58 -8.87 3.92
C ILE A 129 11.76 -9.79 3.59
N GLN A 130 11.72 -11.04 4.03
CA GLN A 130 12.77 -12.03 3.76
C GLN A 130 12.93 -12.34 2.27
N GLN A 131 11.84 -12.24 1.49
CA GLN A 131 11.86 -12.36 0.03
C GLN A 131 12.36 -11.07 -0.67
N GLY A 132 12.59 -9.98 0.07
CA GLY A 132 13.01 -8.70 -0.49
C GLY A 132 11.90 -7.93 -1.23
N LYS A 133 10.65 -8.42 -1.19
CA LYS A 133 9.50 -7.80 -1.88
C LYS A 133 8.98 -6.55 -1.21
N ILE A 134 9.13 -6.48 0.11
CA ILE A 134 8.86 -5.28 0.91
C ILE A 134 10.03 -5.02 1.84
N ARG A 135 10.24 -3.77 2.24
CA ARG A 135 11.34 -3.40 3.17
C ARG A 135 10.84 -3.17 4.58
N TYR A 136 9.72 -2.49 4.72
CA TYR A 136 9.13 -2.09 6.00
C TYR A 136 7.63 -2.35 6.00
N VAL A 137 7.04 -2.36 7.19
CA VAL A 137 5.61 -2.56 7.40
C VAL A 137 4.98 -1.37 8.10
N GLY A 138 3.72 -1.07 7.73
CA GLY A 138 2.91 -0.05 8.34
C GLY A 138 1.47 -0.50 8.51
N VAL A 139 0.69 0.30 9.21
CA VAL A 139 -0.76 0.11 9.36
C VAL A 139 -1.50 1.42 9.11
N SER A 140 -2.77 1.30 8.70
CA SER A 140 -3.65 2.44 8.47
C SER A 140 -5.00 2.18 9.11
N ASN A 141 -5.67 3.23 9.59
CA ASN A 141 -6.98 3.14 10.23
C ASN A 141 -7.01 2.27 11.50
N TYR A 142 -5.90 2.20 12.23
CA TYR A 142 -5.79 1.48 13.49
C TYR A 142 -5.97 2.45 14.67
N GLN A 143 -6.75 2.03 15.66
CA GLN A 143 -6.81 2.72 16.95
C GLN A 143 -5.51 2.50 17.73
N ALA A 144 -5.20 3.40 18.67
CA ALA A 144 -3.94 3.32 19.42
C ALA A 144 -3.73 1.97 20.14
N TRP A 145 -4.79 1.40 20.73
CA TRP A 145 -4.71 0.10 21.40
C TRP A 145 -4.43 -1.06 20.42
N GLN A 146 -4.93 -0.96 19.17
CA GLN A 146 -4.67 -1.94 18.11
C GLN A 146 -3.22 -1.86 17.63
N VAL A 147 -2.66 -0.65 17.52
CA VAL A 147 -1.24 -0.45 17.24
C VAL A 147 -0.39 -1.10 18.32
N MET A 148 -0.72 -0.88 19.60
CA MET A 148 0.01 -1.48 20.72
C MET A 148 -0.08 -3.00 20.72
N GLN A 149 -1.25 -3.56 20.38
CA GLN A 149 -1.43 -5.00 20.25
C GLN A 149 -0.58 -5.56 19.09
N ALA A 150 -0.57 -4.88 17.95
CA ALA A 150 0.25 -5.23 16.80
C ALA A 150 1.75 -5.27 17.16
N LEU A 151 2.25 -4.22 17.81
CA LEU A 151 3.66 -4.16 18.26
C LEU A 151 4.02 -5.27 19.24
N ARG A 152 3.15 -5.61 20.19
CA ARG A 152 3.37 -6.75 21.10
C ARG A 152 3.44 -8.08 20.36
N VAL A 153 2.61 -8.28 19.34
CA VAL A 153 2.66 -9.50 18.53
C VAL A 153 3.97 -9.55 17.75
N GLN A 154 4.39 -8.43 17.14
CA GLN A 154 5.66 -8.36 16.41
C GLN A 154 6.86 -8.65 17.32
N GLU A 155 6.90 -8.07 18.52
CA GLU A 155 7.94 -8.35 19.53
C GLU A 155 8.01 -9.83 19.86
N ARG A 156 6.86 -10.46 20.15
CA ARG A 156 6.79 -11.91 20.47
C ARG A 156 7.24 -12.78 19.30
N LEU A 157 7.00 -12.35 18.06
CA LEU A 157 7.41 -13.06 16.86
C LEU A 157 8.86 -12.77 16.44
N ASN A 158 9.53 -11.86 17.12
CA ASN A 158 10.81 -11.28 16.68
C ASN A 158 10.74 -10.80 15.21
N ALA A 159 9.60 -10.20 14.82
CA ALA A 159 9.34 -9.67 13.51
C ALA A 159 9.70 -8.18 13.46
N GLN A 160 9.87 -7.67 12.23
CA GLN A 160 10.13 -6.24 11.98
C GLN A 160 9.02 -5.38 12.59
N PRO A 161 9.33 -4.37 13.43
CA PRO A 161 8.32 -3.51 14.03
C PRO A 161 7.67 -2.60 12.98
N LEU A 162 6.45 -2.13 13.29
CA LEU A 162 5.80 -1.08 12.50
C LEU A 162 6.65 0.19 12.50
N ILE A 163 6.86 0.76 11.33
CA ILE A 163 7.55 2.06 11.20
C ILE A 163 6.61 3.21 10.87
N LEU A 164 5.36 2.90 10.49
CA LEU A 164 4.40 3.88 10.01
C LEU A 164 2.99 3.55 10.48
N VAL A 165 2.28 4.59 10.93
CA VAL A 165 0.84 4.57 11.17
C VAL A 165 0.21 5.69 10.36
N GLN A 166 -0.75 5.36 9.48
CA GLN A 166 -1.44 6.33 8.63
C GLN A 166 -2.93 6.37 9.02
N ASN A 167 -3.29 7.39 9.77
CA ASN A 167 -4.67 7.57 10.23
C ASN A 167 -5.26 8.89 9.72
N PRO A 168 -6.60 9.00 9.59
CA PRO A 168 -7.26 10.27 9.34
C PRO A 168 -6.88 11.28 10.42
N TYR A 169 -6.54 12.48 9.98
CA TYR A 169 -6.28 13.62 10.84
C TYR A 169 -7.14 14.81 10.40
N SER A 170 -7.82 15.45 11.34
CA SER A 170 -8.61 16.64 11.12
C SER A 170 -8.45 17.57 12.29
N LEU A 171 -8.52 18.88 12.02
CA LEU A 171 -8.58 19.92 13.04
C LEU A 171 -10.01 20.17 13.53
N MET A 172 -11.00 19.48 12.98
CA MET A 172 -12.42 19.54 13.37
C MET A 172 -12.79 18.33 14.21
#